data_55f4611693a32f1e30ce5b55e387aaeb
#
_entry.id   55f4611693a32f1e30ce5b55e387aaeb
#
_cell.length_a   1.000
_cell.length_b   1.000
_cell.length_c   1.000
_cell.angle_alpha   90.00
_cell.angle_beta   90.00
_cell.angle_gamma   90.00
#
_symmetry.space_group_name_H-M   'P 1'
#
loop_
_entity.id
_entity.type
_entity.pdbx_description
1 polymer ?
#
loop_
_entity_poly.entity_id
_entity_poly.type
_entity_poly.pdbx_seq_one_letter_code
_entity_poly.pdbx_strand_id
1 'polypeptide(L)'
;MPSTSSGPRKKSVYSVHPSLLMLRARGKGVEVDPDAYLENAERDVDKMFSGGKAKLRPLYDALLKLALKTGKEAKACPCQTIVPIYRNHVIAQIKPTTQTRIDMGFALGDLKPSGRLIDTGGFAKKDRITHRIPISAMEDIDDEVKHWLKVAYDRDA
;
A
#
# COMPACT_ATOMS: atom_id res chain seq x y z
N MET A 1 0.88 -32.24 0.05
CA MET A 1 0.48 -31.84 -0.48
C MET A 1 0.43 -31.12 -0.74
N PRO A 2 0.51 -30.97 -1.06
CA PRO A 2 0.23 -30.20 -1.42
C PRO A 2 -0.39 -29.68 -1.85
N SER A 3 -0.64 -29.53 -1.77
CA SER A 3 -1.21 -29.09 -2.20
C SER A 3 -1.50 -28.60 -2.59
N THR A 4 -1.56 -28.58 -2.47
CA THR A 4 -1.93 -28.10 -2.95
C THR A 4 -2.21 -27.89 -3.72
N SER A 5 -2.03 -27.93 -3.66
CA SER A 5 -2.33 -27.65 -4.66
C SER A 5 -3.19 -27.86 -5.65
N SER A 6 -3.73 -28.50 -5.77
CA SER A 6 -4.69 -28.86 -6.82
C SER A 6 -6.05 -28.19 -6.72
N GLY A 7 -6.34 -27.43 -5.73
CA GLY A 7 -7.53 -26.59 -5.66
C GLY A 7 -7.34 -25.28 -6.38
N PRO A 8 -8.41 -24.51 -6.67
CA PRO A 8 -8.26 -23.19 -7.23
C PRO A 8 -7.35 -22.37 -6.32
N ARG A 9 -6.33 -21.78 -6.90
CA ARG A 9 -5.41 -20.93 -6.17
C ARG A 9 -6.20 -19.86 -5.46
N LYS A 10 -5.94 -19.70 -4.16
CA LYS A 10 -6.47 -18.57 -3.43
C LYS A 10 -6.01 -17.30 -4.12
N LYS A 11 -6.94 -16.45 -4.53
CA LYS A 11 -6.62 -15.19 -5.20
C LYS A 11 -5.80 -14.33 -4.26
N SER A 12 -4.65 -13.88 -4.72
CA SER A 12 -3.85 -12.91 -3.97
C SER A 12 -4.64 -11.62 -3.80
N VAL A 13 -4.49 -10.95 -2.65
CA VAL A 13 -5.06 -9.62 -2.43
C VAL A 13 -4.25 -8.53 -3.14
N TYR A 14 -3.06 -8.88 -3.64
CA TYR A 14 -2.19 -7.94 -4.33
C TYR A 14 -2.43 -7.96 -5.83
N SER A 15 -2.05 -6.86 -6.49
CA SER A 15 -2.24 -6.69 -7.91
C SER A 15 -0.98 -6.17 -8.57
N VAL A 16 -0.83 -6.47 -9.86
CA VAL A 16 0.19 -5.83 -10.70
C VAL A 16 -0.45 -4.59 -11.29
N HIS A 17 0.06 -3.42 -10.94
CA HIS A 17 -0.46 -2.18 -11.50
C HIS A 17 -0.13 -2.08 -12.99
N PRO A 18 -1.05 -1.59 -13.84
CA PRO A 18 -0.81 -1.49 -15.28
C PRO A 18 0.47 -0.74 -15.66
N SER A 19 0.91 0.21 -14.85
CA SER A 19 2.16 0.94 -15.14
C SER A 19 3.38 0.03 -15.18
N LEU A 20 3.38 -1.08 -14.42
CA LEU A 20 4.47 -2.04 -14.44
C LEU A 20 4.47 -2.86 -15.72
N LEU A 21 3.30 -3.15 -16.26
CA LEU A 21 3.16 -3.83 -17.55
C LEU A 21 3.62 -2.94 -18.71
N MET A 22 3.43 -1.64 -18.59
CA MET A 22 3.87 -0.69 -19.60
C MET A 22 5.40 -0.58 -19.69
N LEU A 23 6.12 -0.80 -18.59
CA LEU A 23 7.58 -0.82 -18.60
C LEU A 23 8.09 -1.95 -19.49
N ARG A 24 7.44 -3.09 -19.47
CA ARG A 24 7.73 -4.22 -20.34
C ARG A 24 7.49 -3.86 -21.81
N ALA A 25 6.33 -3.23 -22.09
CA ALA A 25 5.97 -2.84 -23.45
C ALA A 25 6.94 -1.83 -24.07
N ARG A 26 7.64 -1.06 -23.24
CA ARG A 26 8.64 -0.09 -23.68
C ARG A 26 10.02 -0.69 -23.90
N GLY A 27 10.17 -2.00 -23.78
CA GLY A 27 11.45 -2.66 -23.97
C GLY A 27 12.49 -2.34 -22.92
N LYS A 28 12.07 -2.03 -21.70
CA LYS A 28 12.99 -1.71 -20.59
C LYS A 28 13.67 -2.93 -19.98
N GLY A 29 13.59 -4.09 -20.64
CA GLY A 29 14.27 -5.30 -20.21
C GLY A 29 13.67 -5.97 -18.99
N VAL A 30 12.54 -5.49 -18.50
CA VAL A 30 11.85 -6.07 -17.34
C VAL A 30 10.71 -6.93 -17.83
N GLU A 31 10.88 -8.24 -17.76
CA GLU A 31 9.77 -9.15 -17.98
C GLU A 31 8.98 -9.23 -16.67
N VAL A 32 7.77 -8.68 -16.68
CA VAL A 32 6.88 -8.79 -15.54
C VAL A 32 5.94 -9.95 -15.81
N ASP A 33 6.25 -11.11 -15.24
CA ASP A 33 5.32 -12.22 -15.17
C ASP A 33 4.37 -11.93 -14.01
N PRO A 34 3.05 -11.77 -14.25
CA PRO A 34 2.11 -11.45 -13.18
C PRO A 34 2.14 -12.45 -12.03
N ASP A 35 2.24 -13.74 -12.31
CA ASP A 35 2.26 -14.77 -11.27
C ASP A 35 3.53 -14.67 -10.42
N ALA A 36 4.68 -14.50 -11.07
CA ALA A 36 5.96 -14.33 -10.37
C ALA A 36 5.95 -13.05 -9.53
N TYR A 37 5.39 -11.96 -10.07
CA TYR A 37 5.26 -10.73 -9.32
C TYR A 37 4.42 -10.93 -8.06
N LEU A 38 3.27 -11.61 -8.16
CA LEU A 38 2.39 -11.81 -7.02
C LEU A 38 3.02 -12.71 -5.96
N GLU A 39 3.77 -13.73 -6.35
CA GLU A 39 4.53 -14.56 -5.42
C GLU A 39 5.59 -13.73 -4.69
N ASN A 40 6.31 -12.88 -5.41
CA ASN A 40 7.31 -12.00 -4.83
C ASN A 40 6.67 -10.98 -3.90
N ALA A 41 5.48 -10.46 -4.26
CA ALA A 41 4.75 -9.51 -3.42
C ALA A 41 4.40 -10.12 -2.06
N GLU A 42 3.92 -11.36 -2.04
CA GLU A 42 3.63 -12.07 -0.78
C GLU A 42 4.89 -12.23 0.06
N ARG A 43 6.00 -12.65 -0.55
CA ARG A 43 7.28 -12.80 0.15
C ARG A 43 7.84 -11.48 0.65
N ASP A 44 7.73 -10.42 -0.15
CA ASP A 44 8.20 -9.09 0.22
C ASP A 44 7.44 -8.58 1.45
N VAL A 45 6.12 -8.77 1.49
CA VAL A 45 5.32 -8.39 2.64
C VAL A 45 5.69 -9.22 3.86
N ASP A 46 5.83 -10.54 3.72
CA ASP A 46 6.22 -11.41 4.83
C ASP A 46 7.58 -10.99 5.39
N LYS A 47 8.52 -10.66 4.52
CA LYS A 47 9.86 -10.21 4.92
C LYS A 47 9.80 -8.83 5.57
N MET A 48 8.98 -7.93 5.05
CA MET A 48 8.81 -6.57 5.56
C MET A 48 8.34 -6.58 7.02
N PHE A 49 7.47 -7.54 7.36
CA PHE A 49 6.90 -7.69 8.70
C PHE A 49 7.48 -8.90 9.44
N SER A 50 8.78 -9.15 9.26
CA SER A 50 9.51 -10.18 9.98
C SER A 50 10.37 -9.58 11.08
N GLY A 51 10.93 -10.43 11.95
CA GLY A 51 11.83 -9.99 13.01
C GLY A 51 11.19 -8.96 13.93
N GLY A 52 11.87 -7.86 14.17
CA GLY A 52 11.41 -6.80 15.07
C GLY A 52 10.12 -6.11 14.64
N LYS A 53 9.74 -6.22 13.36
CA LYS A 53 8.51 -5.61 12.84
C LYS A 53 7.33 -6.60 12.80
N ALA A 54 7.50 -7.82 13.27
CA ALA A 54 6.44 -8.83 13.22
C ALA A 54 5.18 -8.40 13.98
N LYS A 55 5.33 -7.68 15.06
CA LYS A 55 4.20 -7.19 15.86
C LYS A 55 3.36 -6.14 15.15
N LEU A 56 3.86 -5.56 14.07
CA LEU A 56 3.10 -4.60 13.24
C LEU A 56 2.17 -5.31 12.25
N ARG A 57 2.31 -6.63 12.06
CA ARG A 57 1.53 -7.35 11.06
C ARG A 57 0.02 -7.19 11.24
N PRO A 58 -0.55 -7.28 12.45
CA PRO A 58 -1.99 -7.06 12.63
C PRO A 58 -2.43 -5.66 12.22
N LEU A 59 -1.60 -4.64 12.48
CA LEU A 59 -1.89 -3.27 12.06
C LEU A 59 -1.87 -3.16 10.54
N TYR A 60 -0.87 -3.76 9.91
CA TYR A 60 -0.77 -3.80 8.46
C TYR A 60 -1.99 -4.46 7.83
N ASP A 61 -2.38 -5.62 8.34
CA ASP A 61 -3.53 -6.35 7.80
C ASP A 61 -4.81 -5.52 7.87
N ALA A 62 -5.01 -4.81 8.98
CA ALA A 62 -6.18 -3.93 9.15
C ALA A 62 -6.13 -2.73 8.19
N LEU A 63 -4.97 -2.10 8.03
CA LEU A 63 -4.80 -0.98 7.11
C LEU A 63 -5.01 -1.41 5.66
N LEU A 64 -4.46 -2.55 5.28
CA LEU A 64 -4.62 -3.10 3.94
C LEU A 64 -6.09 -3.36 3.62
N LYS A 65 -6.79 -4.00 4.53
CA LYS A 65 -8.22 -4.28 4.38
C LYS A 65 -9.02 -2.99 4.21
N LEU A 66 -8.73 -1.99 5.03
CA LEU A 66 -9.40 -0.69 4.96
C LEU A 66 -9.12 0.00 3.63
N ALA A 67 -7.85 -0.01 3.20
CA ALA A 67 -7.44 0.61 1.94
C ALA A 67 -8.13 -0.03 0.74
N LEU A 68 -8.19 -1.37 0.70
CA LEU A 68 -8.82 -2.08 -0.40
C LEU A 68 -10.34 -1.93 -0.43
N LYS A 69 -10.95 -1.61 0.71
CA LYS A 69 -12.40 -1.35 0.78
C LYS A 69 -12.77 0.09 0.43
N THR A 70 -11.80 0.96 0.23
CA THR A 70 -12.06 2.36 -0.07
C THR A 70 -12.84 2.53 -1.37
N GLY A 71 -12.58 1.70 -2.35
CA GLY A 71 -13.33 1.70 -3.61
C GLY A 71 -12.96 0.49 -4.46
N LYS A 72 -13.73 0.26 -5.51
CA LYS A 72 -13.58 -0.92 -6.39
C LYS A 72 -12.25 -0.95 -7.13
N GLU A 73 -11.67 0.22 -7.38
CA GLU A 73 -10.44 0.34 -8.16
C GLU A 73 -9.18 0.38 -7.30
N ALA A 74 -9.32 0.29 -5.97
CA ALA A 74 -8.17 0.28 -5.07
C ALA A 74 -7.40 -1.03 -5.21
N LYS A 75 -6.09 -0.91 -5.42
CA LYS A 75 -5.18 -2.06 -5.61
C LYS A 75 -3.94 -1.87 -4.77
N ALA A 76 -3.47 -2.96 -4.15
CA ALA A 76 -2.22 -2.95 -3.39
C ALA A 76 -1.13 -3.60 -4.22
N CYS A 77 -0.02 -2.90 -4.41
CA CYS A 77 1.09 -3.34 -5.26
C CYS A 77 2.40 -3.27 -4.46
N PRO A 78 2.68 -4.29 -3.61
CA PRO A 78 3.83 -4.24 -2.71
C PRO A 78 5.16 -4.07 -3.42
N CYS A 79 6.01 -3.26 -2.80
CA CYS A 79 7.44 -3.17 -3.10
C CYS A 79 8.21 -3.84 -1.97
N GLN A 80 9.53 -3.67 -1.94
CA GLN A 80 10.36 -4.35 -0.92
C GLN A 80 10.22 -3.75 0.48
N THR A 81 9.98 -2.44 0.58
CA THR A 81 9.96 -1.73 1.85
C THR A 81 8.67 -0.98 2.14
N ILE A 82 7.78 -0.89 1.17
CA ILE A 82 6.49 -0.20 1.29
C ILE A 82 5.43 -0.96 0.52
N VAL A 83 4.17 -0.69 0.86
CA VAL A 83 3.03 -1.24 0.12
C VAL A 83 2.21 -0.06 -0.42
N PRO A 84 2.44 0.34 -1.69
CA PRO A 84 1.63 1.37 -2.32
C PRO A 84 0.21 0.89 -2.60
N ILE A 85 -0.74 1.79 -2.43
CA ILE A 85 -2.14 1.58 -2.81
C ILE A 85 -2.41 2.46 -4.02
N TYR A 86 -2.93 1.86 -5.07
CA TYR A 86 -3.19 2.53 -6.34
C TYR A 86 -4.68 2.63 -6.62
N ARG A 87 -5.04 3.67 -7.34
CA ARG A 87 -6.26 3.72 -8.14
C ARG A 87 -5.84 3.88 -9.61
N ASN A 88 -5.72 5.08 -10.13
CA ASN A 88 -5.01 5.35 -11.41
C ASN A 88 -3.53 5.63 -11.14
N HIS A 89 -3.24 6.23 -10.01
CA HIS A 89 -1.90 6.52 -9.49
C HIS A 89 -1.86 6.07 -8.03
N VAL A 90 -0.72 6.23 -7.40
CA VAL A 90 -0.60 5.98 -5.95
C VAL A 90 -1.50 6.95 -5.20
N ILE A 91 -2.42 6.42 -4.40
CA ILE A 91 -3.29 7.22 -3.53
C ILE A 91 -2.85 7.18 -2.07
N ALA A 92 -2.18 6.10 -1.68
CA ALA A 92 -1.74 5.91 -0.31
C ALA A 92 -0.58 4.93 -0.30
N GLN A 93 0.11 4.83 0.86
CA GLN A 93 1.12 3.79 1.05
C GLN A 93 1.17 3.37 2.52
N ILE A 94 1.51 2.12 2.75
CA ILE A 94 1.72 1.58 4.08
C ILE A 94 3.21 1.34 4.23
N LYS A 95 3.84 2.03 5.19
CA LYS A 95 5.28 1.96 5.40
C LYS A 95 5.62 1.62 6.84
N PRO A 96 6.17 0.42 7.11
CA PRO A 96 6.65 0.10 8.46
C PRO A 96 7.97 0.81 8.71
N THR A 97 7.90 2.04 9.21
CA THR A 97 9.07 2.91 9.37
C THR A 97 9.96 2.45 10.50
N THR A 98 9.38 2.03 11.63
CA THR A 98 10.12 1.54 12.78
C THR A 98 9.53 0.22 13.24
N GLN A 99 10.12 -0.40 14.27
CA GLN A 99 9.57 -1.63 14.85
C GLN A 99 8.23 -1.42 15.57
N THR A 100 7.88 -0.19 15.88
CA THR A 100 6.68 0.14 16.66
C THR A 100 5.70 1.01 15.92
N ARG A 101 6.01 1.44 14.68
CA ARG A 101 5.18 2.39 13.96
C ARG A 101 5.10 2.10 12.48
N ILE A 102 3.89 2.14 11.98
CA ILE A 102 3.61 2.24 10.55
C ILE A 102 3.25 3.68 10.24
N ASP A 103 3.81 4.24 9.18
CA ASP A 103 3.36 5.51 8.63
C ASP A 103 2.40 5.22 7.49
N MET A 104 1.13 5.60 7.68
CA MET A 104 0.12 5.52 6.62
C MET A 104 0.19 6.81 5.82
N GLY A 105 0.69 6.74 4.58
CA GLY A 105 0.85 7.89 3.71
C GLY A 105 -0.33 8.08 2.79
N PHE A 106 -0.61 9.33 2.42
CA PHE A 106 -1.74 9.72 1.56
C PHE A 106 -1.29 10.70 0.49
N ALA A 107 -1.88 10.57 -0.70
CA ALA A 107 -1.66 11.50 -1.81
C ALA A 107 -2.76 12.57 -1.79
N LEU A 108 -2.50 13.67 -1.12
CA LEU A 108 -3.48 14.74 -0.89
C LEU A 108 -3.07 16.08 -1.49
N GLY A 109 -1.96 16.13 -2.24
CA GLY A 109 -1.52 17.35 -2.91
C GLY A 109 -1.17 18.45 -1.91
N ASP A 110 -1.72 19.64 -2.15
CA ASP A 110 -1.46 20.82 -1.33
C ASP A 110 -2.46 21.02 -0.19
N LEU A 111 -3.21 19.96 0.15
CA LEU A 111 -4.21 20.03 1.20
C LEU A 111 -3.55 20.43 2.53
N LYS A 112 -4.21 21.35 3.26
CA LYS A 112 -3.68 21.77 4.57
C LYS A 112 -3.88 20.67 5.59
N PRO A 113 -2.85 20.35 6.38
CA PRO A 113 -2.98 19.35 7.43
C PRO A 113 -4.03 19.73 8.46
N SER A 114 -4.74 18.72 8.95
CA SER A 114 -5.70 18.88 10.03
C SER A 114 -5.77 17.58 10.84
N GLY A 115 -6.20 17.65 12.08
CA GLY A 115 -6.26 16.50 12.96
C GLY A 115 -4.88 15.89 13.14
N ARG A 116 -4.77 14.56 12.96
CA ARG A 116 -3.50 13.83 13.07
C ARG A 116 -2.68 13.81 11.77
N LEU A 117 -3.22 14.41 10.72
CA LEU A 117 -2.57 14.40 9.41
C LEU A 117 -1.32 15.28 9.46
N ILE A 118 -0.17 14.71 9.12
CA ILE A 118 1.11 15.38 9.13
C ILE A 118 1.56 15.62 7.70
N ASP A 119 1.95 16.85 7.39
CA ASP A 119 2.57 17.18 6.10
C ASP A 119 3.98 16.60 6.06
N THR A 120 4.27 15.79 5.05
CA THR A 120 5.59 15.17 4.89
C THR A 120 6.59 16.08 4.18
N GLY A 121 6.13 17.21 3.64
CA GLY A 121 6.93 18.02 2.73
C GLY A 121 6.93 17.49 1.30
N GLY A 122 6.18 16.42 1.04
CA GLY A 122 6.18 15.76 -0.27
C GLY A 122 5.66 16.62 -1.40
N PHE A 123 4.69 17.48 -1.13
CA PHE A 123 4.14 18.36 -2.18
C PHE A 123 5.21 19.27 -2.77
N ALA A 124 6.01 19.90 -1.89
CA ALA A 124 7.09 20.78 -2.33
C ALA A 124 8.17 20.03 -3.13
N LYS A 125 8.38 18.75 -2.81
CA LYS A 125 9.33 17.87 -3.50
C LYS A 125 8.73 17.21 -4.73
N LYS A 126 7.47 17.46 -5.01
CA LYS A 126 6.71 16.81 -6.10
C LYS A 126 6.58 15.31 -5.93
N ASP A 127 6.58 14.84 -4.68
CA ASP A 127 6.31 13.45 -4.34
C ASP A 127 4.81 13.19 -4.43
N ARG A 128 4.46 11.97 -4.74
CA ARG A 128 3.05 11.58 -4.79
C ARG A 128 2.45 11.55 -3.38
N ILE A 129 3.18 11.00 -2.40
CA ILE A 129 2.74 10.97 -0.99
C ILE A 129 3.11 12.30 -0.35
N THR A 130 2.10 13.00 0.15
CA THR A 130 2.25 14.36 0.68
C THR A 130 1.94 14.48 2.17
N HIS A 131 1.19 13.51 2.71
CA HIS A 131 0.76 13.54 4.11
C HIS A 131 0.84 12.13 4.70
N ARG A 132 0.89 12.05 6.03
CA ARG A 132 0.90 10.76 6.73
C ARG A 132 0.19 10.84 8.07
N ILE A 133 -0.25 9.69 8.55
CA ILE A 133 -0.73 9.48 9.91
C ILE A 133 0.09 8.34 10.52
N PRO A 134 0.75 8.55 11.66
CA PRO A 134 1.47 7.47 12.34
C PRO A 134 0.49 6.51 13.01
N ILE A 135 0.75 5.21 12.83
CA ILE A 135 -0.08 4.12 13.36
C ILE A 135 0.80 3.26 14.25
N SER A 136 0.51 3.23 15.54
CA SER A 136 1.25 2.43 16.52
C SER A 136 0.37 1.45 17.26
N ALA A 137 -0.94 1.61 17.21
CA ALA A 137 -1.91 0.75 17.87
C ALA A 137 -3.15 0.60 17.01
N MET A 138 -3.97 -0.41 17.30
CA MET A 138 -5.19 -0.65 16.52
C MET A 138 -6.16 0.54 16.62
N GLU A 139 -6.20 1.22 17.75
CA GLU A 139 -7.04 2.41 17.94
C GLU A 139 -6.69 3.56 17.00
N ASP A 140 -5.48 3.58 16.49
CA ASP A 140 -5.04 4.61 15.54
C ASP A 140 -5.67 4.43 14.17
N ILE A 141 -6.19 3.22 13.88
CA ILE A 141 -6.86 2.90 12.62
C ILE A 141 -8.35 3.19 12.81
N ASP A 142 -8.74 4.41 12.54
CA ASP A 142 -10.06 4.94 12.89
C ASP A 142 -10.73 5.61 11.69
N ASP A 143 -11.82 6.32 11.95
CA ASP A 143 -12.58 7.02 10.92
C ASP A 143 -11.76 8.11 10.23
N GLU A 144 -10.80 8.70 10.91
CA GLU A 144 -9.93 9.70 10.29
C GLU A 144 -9.07 9.09 9.19
N VAL A 145 -8.47 7.93 9.45
CA VAL A 145 -7.70 7.19 8.43
C VAL A 145 -8.59 6.83 7.25
N LYS A 146 -9.77 6.33 7.54
CA LYS A 146 -10.76 5.99 6.52
C LYS A 146 -11.15 7.20 5.67
N HIS A 147 -11.35 8.35 6.32
CA HIS A 147 -11.70 9.60 5.65
C HIS A 147 -10.62 10.03 4.65
N TRP A 148 -9.35 10.04 5.08
CA TRP A 148 -8.27 10.48 4.20
C TRP A 148 -8.00 9.50 3.07
N LEU A 149 -8.20 8.21 3.30
CA LEU A 149 -8.15 7.22 2.22
C LEU A 149 -9.21 7.54 1.15
N LYS A 150 -10.43 7.86 1.58
CA LYS A 150 -11.52 8.20 0.66
C LYS A 150 -11.23 9.48 -0.11
N VAL A 151 -10.71 10.50 0.57
CA VAL A 151 -10.34 11.76 -0.09
C VAL A 151 -9.26 11.51 -1.14
N ALA A 152 -8.21 10.77 -0.80
CA ALA A 152 -7.13 10.45 -1.73
C ALA A 152 -7.64 9.62 -2.92
N TYR A 153 -8.53 8.68 -2.66
CA TYR A 153 -9.13 7.85 -3.70
C TYR A 153 -9.95 8.70 -4.68
N ASP A 154 -10.80 9.57 -4.15
CA ASP A 154 -11.67 10.42 -4.98
C ASP A 154 -10.88 11.46 -5.79
N ARG A 155 -9.77 11.95 -5.24
CA ARG A 155 -8.90 12.89 -5.95
C ARG A 155 -8.23 12.26 -7.17
N ASP A 156 -8.12 10.95 -7.21
CA ASP A 156 -7.48 10.22 -8.31
C ASP A 156 -8.49 9.58 -9.27
N ALA A 157 -9.68 10.12 -9.32
CA ALA A 157 -10.75 9.62 -10.18
C ALA A 157 -10.44 9.82 -11.68
#